data_931a16c5f858697d981afea2fbfec720
#
_entry.id   931a16c5f858697d981afea2fbfec720
#
_cell.length_a   1.000
_cell.length_b   1.000
_cell.length_c   1.000
_cell.angle_alpha   90.00
_cell.angle_beta   90.00
_cell.angle_gamma   90.00
#
_symmetry.space_group_name_H-M   'P 1'
#
loop_
_entity.id
_entity.type
_entity.pdbx_description
1 polymer ?
#
loop_
_entity_poly.entity_id
_entity_poly.type
_entity_poly.pdbx_seq_one_letter_code
_entity_poly.pdbx_strand_id
1 'polypeptide(L)'
;MVTEGVPYTEENLEDNVYIRTFSEDTLDEELKWHWDEEDRVVHPLHPTDWMFQLDNQLPEKITKTTIIPAGEWHRIIKGTGDLSVKVVKIRNK
;
A
#
# COMPACT_ATOMS: atom_id res chain seq x y z
N MET A 1 -5.41 -14.73 -7.47
CA MET A 1 -6.70 -14.19 -7.93
C MET A 1 -6.77 -12.70 -7.63
N VAL A 2 -7.19 -11.93 -8.60
CA VAL A 2 -7.35 -10.48 -8.41
C VAL A 2 -8.64 -10.24 -7.64
N THR A 3 -8.56 -9.45 -6.57
CA THR A 3 -9.76 -9.06 -5.83
C THR A 3 -10.46 -7.96 -6.61
N GLU A 4 -11.72 -8.18 -6.93
CA GLU A 4 -12.50 -7.22 -7.69
C GLU A 4 -12.57 -5.88 -6.95
N GLY A 5 -12.35 -4.78 -7.68
CA GLY A 5 -12.44 -3.44 -7.14
C GLY A 5 -11.18 -2.91 -6.48
N VAL A 6 -10.12 -3.70 -6.39
CA VAL A 6 -8.84 -3.24 -5.84
C VAL A 6 -7.70 -3.53 -6.82
N PRO A 7 -6.66 -2.68 -6.82
CA PRO A 7 -5.56 -2.78 -7.79
C PRO A 7 -4.42 -3.71 -7.35
N TYR A 8 -4.70 -4.66 -6.48
CA TYR A 8 -3.67 -5.56 -5.96
C TYR A 8 -4.24 -6.94 -5.70
N THR A 9 -3.34 -7.94 -5.64
CA THR A 9 -3.68 -9.24 -5.09
C THR A 9 -3.28 -9.25 -3.62
N GLU A 10 -3.91 -10.10 -2.82
CA GLU A 10 -3.66 -10.12 -1.39
C GLU A 10 -3.60 -11.54 -0.86
N GLU A 11 -2.62 -11.80 -0.02
CA GLU A 11 -2.49 -13.05 0.71
C GLU A 11 -2.49 -12.75 2.20
N ASN A 12 -3.40 -13.36 2.94
CA ASN A 12 -3.45 -13.19 4.39
C ASN A 12 -2.51 -14.19 5.04
N LEU A 13 -1.55 -13.71 5.81
CA LEU A 13 -0.58 -14.56 6.49
C LEU A 13 -1.04 -14.95 7.88
N GLU A 14 -1.59 -14.00 8.63
CA GLU A 14 -2.10 -14.20 9.97
C GLU A 14 -3.01 -13.02 10.31
N ASP A 15 -3.57 -12.99 11.50
CA ASP A 15 -4.48 -11.91 11.88
C ASP A 15 -3.85 -10.54 11.64
N ASN A 16 -4.52 -9.73 10.82
CA ASN A 16 -4.12 -8.37 10.52
C ASN A 16 -2.79 -8.22 9.76
N VAL A 17 -2.26 -9.31 9.20
CA VAL A 17 -1.01 -9.28 8.44
C VAL A 17 -1.27 -9.83 7.03
N TYR A 18 -0.94 -9.01 6.02
CA TYR A 18 -1.22 -9.34 4.62
C TYR A 18 -0.01 -9.04 3.74
N ILE A 19 0.13 -9.84 2.69
CA ILE A 19 1.05 -9.52 1.60
C ILE A 19 0.19 -9.00 0.45
N ARG A 20 0.49 -7.81 -0.04
CA ARG A 20 -0.18 -7.22 -1.20
C ARG A 20 0.81 -7.07 -2.32
N THR A 21 0.40 -7.46 -3.52
CA THR A 21 1.22 -7.31 -4.72
C THR A 21 0.45 -6.48 -5.73
N PHE A 22 1.08 -5.37 -6.15
CA PHE A 22 0.58 -4.49 -7.18
C PHE A 22 1.32 -4.81 -8.46
N SER A 23 0.59 -5.10 -9.52
CA SER A 23 1.19 -5.43 -10.82
C SER A 23 1.73 -4.17 -11.50
N GLU A 24 2.83 -4.33 -12.23
CA GLU A 24 3.34 -3.25 -13.07
C GLU A 24 2.34 -2.82 -14.14
N ASP A 25 1.35 -3.67 -14.44
CA ASP A 25 0.30 -3.35 -15.41
C ASP A 25 -0.87 -2.58 -14.81
N THR A 26 -0.84 -2.33 -13.50
CA THR A 26 -1.87 -1.51 -12.84
C THR A 26 -1.89 -0.12 -13.45
N LEU A 27 -3.07 0.39 -13.76
CA LEU A 27 -3.21 1.73 -14.32
C LEU A 27 -3.14 2.77 -13.20
N ASP A 28 -2.53 3.92 -13.49
CA ASP A 28 -2.43 5.01 -12.51
C ASP A 28 -3.80 5.41 -11.98
N GLU A 29 -4.82 5.41 -12.82
CA GLU A 29 -6.18 5.78 -12.43
C GLU A 29 -6.83 4.79 -11.45
N GLU A 30 -6.25 3.61 -11.28
CA GLU A 30 -6.73 2.64 -10.30
C GLU A 30 -6.14 2.89 -8.92
N LEU A 31 -5.03 3.65 -8.85
CA LEU A 31 -4.32 3.95 -7.61
C LEU A 31 -4.86 5.26 -7.01
N LYS A 32 -6.06 5.18 -6.48
CA LYS A 32 -6.81 6.36 -6.05
C LYS A 32 -6.45 6.82 -4.65
N TRP A 33 -6.65 8.10 -4.41
CA TRP A 33 -6.63 8.63 -3.05
C TRP A 33 -7.68 7.93 -2.22
N HIS A 34 -7.29 7.48 -1.03
CA HIS A 34 -8.22 6.82 -0.09
C HIS A 34 -7.70 6.97 1.34
N TRP A 35 -8.51 6.54 2.30
CA TRP A 35 -8.14 6.49 3.71
C TRP A 35 -8.62 5.17 4.29
N ASP A 36 -8.04 4.79 5.43
CA ASP A 36 -8.34 3.53 6.10
C ASP A 36 -8.84 3.79 7.51
N GLU A 37 -9.61 2.86 8.05
CA GLU A 37 -10.18 2.98 9.39
C GLU A 37 -9.18 2.71 10.50
N GLU A 38 -8.12 1.97 10.20
CA GLU A 38 -7.08 1.64 11.18
C GLU A 38 -5.72 2.12 10.71
N ASP A 39 -4.80 2.28 11.66
CA ASP A 39 -3.41 2.55 11.32
C ASP A 39 -2.84 1.34 10.58
N ARG A 40 -1.93 1.58 9.66
CA ARG A 40 -1.26 0.53 8.90
C ARG A 40 0.23 0.74 8.92
N VAL A 41 0.96 -0.37 9.08
CA VAL A 41 2.41 -0.39 8.94
C VAL A 41 2.71 -1.16 7.65
N VAL A 42 3.44 -0.51 6.75
CA VAL A 42 3.74 -1.06 5.43
C VAL A 42 5.23 -1.30 5.32
N HIS A 43 5.61 -2.55 5.01
CA HIS A 43 7.01 -2.94 4.84
C HIS A 43 7.23 -3.36 3.39
N PRO A 44 8.15 -2.72 2.65
CA PRO A 44 8.49 -3.21 1.31
C PRO A 44 9.23 -4.54 1.44
N LEU A 45 8.92 -5.47 0.55
CA LEU A 45 9.54 -6.80 0.55
C LEU A 45 10.75 -6.90 -0.37
N HIS A 46 11.02 -5.86 -1.14
CA HIS A 46 12.14 -5.79 -2.09
C HIS A 46 12.42 -4.34 -2.42
N PRO A 47 13.60 -4.04 -2.98
CA PRO A 47 13.87 -2.68 -3.47
C PRO A 47 12.85 -2.28 -4.53
N THR A 48 12.41 -1.04 -4.51
CA THR A 48 11.41 -0.55 -5.44
C THR A 48 11.55 0.95 -5.65
N ASP A 49 11.11 1.42 -6.80
CA ASP A 49 11.00 2.85 -7.08
C ASP A 49 9.54 3.33 -7.00
N TRP A 50 8.64 2.46 -6.59
CA TRP A 50 7.27 2.88 -6.30
C TRP A 50 7.30 3.86 -5.14
N MET A 51 6.31 4.75 -5.10
CA MET A 51 6.22 5.80 -4.09
C MET A 51 4.87 5.77 -3.41
N PHE A 52 4.78 6.43 -2.27
CA PHE A 52 3.50 6.71 -1.64
C PHE A 52 3.42 8.20 -1.35
N GLN A 53 2.21 8.70 -1.17
CA GLN A 53 1.98 10.11 -0.87
C GLN A 53 0.85 10.25 0.13
N LEU A 54 1.13 10.94 1.22
CA LEU A 54 0.11 11.37 2.18
C LEU A 54 -0.44 12.73 1.72
N ASP A 55 -1.66 13.03 2.11
CA ASP A 55 -2.29 14.30 1.76
C ASP A 55 -1.45 15.47 2.26
N ASN A 56 -1.34 16.50 1.44
CA ASN A 56 -0.56 17.71 1.72
C ASN A 56 0.94 17.47 1.91
N GLN A 57 1.46 16.35 1.41
CA GLN A 57 2.89 16.05 1.47
C GLN A 57 3.41 15.67 0.09
N LEU A 58 4.74 15.76 -0.06
CA LEU A 58 5.38 15.32 -1.28
C LEU A 58 5.44 13.80 -1.33
N PRO A 59 5.42 13.20 -2.54
CA PRO A 59 5.61 11.76 -2.67
C PRO A 59 6.94 11.31 -2.08
N GLU A 60 6.95 10.13 -1.47
CA GLU A 60 8.16 9.52 -0.91
C GLU A 60 8.33 8.12 -1.45
N LYS A 61 9.59 7.70 -1.63
CA LYS A 61 9.89 6.34 -2.08
C LYS A 61 9.56 5.34 -0.97
N ILE A 62 9.07 4.18 -1.38
CA ILE A 62 8.78 3.08 -0.45
C ILE A 62 10.06 2.29 -0.22
N THR A 63 10.99 2.86 0.53
CA THR A 63 12.32 2.26 0.75
C THR A 63 12.49 1.67 2.15
N LYS A 64 11.56 1.96 3.04
CA LYS A 64 11.61 1.51 4.43
C LYS A 64 10.20 1.35 4.96
N THR A 65 10.09 0.83 6.17
CA THR A 65 8.82 0.73 6.87
C THR A 65 8.16 2.10 6.98
N THR A 66 6.89 2.16 6.62
CA THR A 66 6.10 3.37 6.63
C THR A 66 4.84 3.16 7.46
N ILE A 67 4.50 4.14 8.27
CA ILE A 67 3.25 4.12 9.05
C ILE A 67 2.25 5.03 8.36
N ILE A 68 1.06 4.50 8.10
CA ILE A 68 -0.05 5.27 7.52
C ILE A 68 -1.12 5.38 8.58
N PRO A 69 -1.29 6.56 9.20
CA PRO A 69 -2.28 6.73 10.25
C PRO A 69 -3.71 6.57 9.75
N ALA A 70 -4.58 6.07 10.62
CA ALA A 70 -6.01 5.98 10.34
C ALA A 70 -6.57 7.34 9.95
N GLY A 71 -7.45 7.35 8.96
CA GLY A 71 -8.10 8.58 8.51
C GLY A 71 -7.27 9.48 7.62
N GLU A 72 -6.00 9.19 7.41
CA GLU A 72 -5.15 10.00 6.52
C GLU A 72 -5.36 9.60 5.07
N TRP A 73 -5.68 10.58 4.24
CA TRP A 73 -5.77 10.37 2.80
C TRP A 73 -4.38 10.09 2.23
N HIS A 74 -4.28 9.06 1.40
CA HIS A 74 -3.01 8.65 0.82
C HIS A 74 -3.23 7.91 -0.49
N ARG A 75 -2.14 7.73 -1.23
CA ARG A 75 -2.14 6.93 -2.46
C ARG A 75 -0.77 6.31 -2.70
N ILE A 76 -0.75 5.29 -3.55
CA ILE A 76 0.47 4.68 -4.07
C ILE A 76 0.70 5.25 -5.46
N ILE A 77 1.95 5.53 -5.78
CA ILE A 77 2.35 6.03 -7.10
C ILE A 77 3.17 4.94 -7.77
N LYS A 78 2.74 4.53 -8.94
CA LYS A 78 3.34 3.42 -9.66
C LYS A 78 4.79 3.71 -10.05
N GLY A 79 5.65 2.70 -9.86
CA GLY A 79 7.02 2.72 -10.32
C GLY A 79 7.23 1.67 -11.40
N THR A 80 8.42 1.08 -11.42
CA THR A 80 8.83 0.07 -12.39
C THR A 80 8.70 -1.32 -11.77
N GLY A 81 8.18 -2.29 -12.53
CA GLY A 81 7.98 -3.64 -12.04
C GLY A 81 6.82 -3.75 -11.05
N ASP A 82 6.66 -4.93 -10.49
CA ASP A 82 5.63 -5.17 -9.48
C ASP A 82 6.09 -4.64 -8.13
N LEU A 83 5.13 -4.30 -7.28
CA LEU A 83 5.39 -3.92 -5.89
C LEU A 83 4.78 -4.95 -4.96
N SER A 84 5.60 -5.53 -4.08
CA SER A 84 5.10 -6.39 -3.01
C SER A 84 5.42 -5.77 -1.67
N VAL A 85 4.41 -5.69 -0.81
CA VAL A 85 4.54 -5.11 0.52
C VAL A 85 3.84 -6.00 1.54
N LYS A 86 4.35 -5.97 2.76
CA LYS A 86 3.64 -6.55 3.91
C LYS A 86 2.88 -5.44 4.59
N VAL A 87 1.59 -5.62 4.78
CA VAL A 87 0.70 -4.66 5.43
C VAL A 87 0.26 -5.24 6.76
N VAL A 88 0.52 -4.50 7.84
CA VAL A 88 0.05 -4.87 9.17
C VAL A 88 -1.00 -3.84 9.58
N LYS A 89 -2.22 -4.31 9.83
CA LYS A 89 -3.31 -3.45 10.28
C LYS A 89 -3.28 -3.38 11.80
N ILE A 90 -3.17 -2.18 12.34
CA ILE A 90 -3.14 -1.96 13.78
C ILE A 90 -4.54 -1.58 14.22
N ARG A 91 -5.21 -2.49 14.90
CA ARG A 91 -6.57 -2.23 15.37
C ARG A 91 -6.54 -1.71 16.78
N ASN A 92 -7.15 -0.56 16.96
CA ASN A 92 -7.34 0.02 18.29
C ASN A 92 -8.66 -0.45 18.84
N LYS A 93 -8.68 -0.75 20.10
CA LYS A 93 -9.91 -1.13 20.79
C LYS A 93 -10.59 0.08 21.38
#